data_e57b14f2cc557b53d4f14642e40834fe
#
_entry.id   e57b14f2cc557b53d4f14642e40834fe
#
_cell.length_a   1.000
_cell.length_b   1.000
_cell.length_c   1.000
_cell.angle_alpha   90.00
_cell.angle_beta   90.00
_cell.angle_gamma   90.00
#
_symmetry.space_group_name_H-M   'P 1'
#
loop_
_entity.id
_entity.type
_entity.pdbx_description
1 polymer ?
#
loop_
_entity_poly.entity_id
_entity_poly.type
_entity_poly.pdbx_seq_one_letter_code
_entity_poly.pdbx_strand_id
1 'polypeptide(L)'
;MTKEEFVALVADKGGMAKAEAGRAVEAFCGAVAEAMGKGESVRLPGFGGFEVQERGERQGRDLRTGEAITIAAARAVKFSAGARLKEAVNGKAEGAVGAEAA
;
A
#
# COMPACT_ATOMS: atom_id res chain seq x y z
N MET A 1 -11.49 7.29 7.18
CA MET A 1 -12.52 6.53 6.43
C MET A 1 -12.40 5.07 6.78
N THR A 2 -13.51 4.46 7.13
CA THR A 2 -13.52 3.06 7.48
C THR A 2 -13.60 2.21 6.22
N LYS A 3 -13.45 0.90 6.39
CA LYS A 3 -13.57 0.00 5.26
C LYS A 3 -14.95 0.09 4.64
N GLU A 4 -15.98 0.19 5.47
CA GLU A 4 -17.34 0.27 4.94
C GLU A 4 -17.56 1.55 4.14
N GLU A 5 -17.01 2.64 4.61
CA GLU A 5 -17.13 3.88 3.87
C GLU A 5 -16.38 3.79 2.55
N PHE A 6 -15.24 3.13 2.57
CA PHE A 6 -14.48 2.96 1.34
C PHE A 6 -15.21 2.06 0.36
N VAL A 7 -15.84 1.00 0.85
CA VAL A 7 -16.62 0.11 -0.01
C VAL A 7 -17.78 0.88 -0.65
N ALA A 8 -18.42 1.75 0.11
CA ALA A 8 -19.49 2.56 -0.45
C ALA A 8 -18.99 3.47 -1.56
N LEU A 9 -17.81 4.03 -1.38
CA LEU A 9 -17.22 4.88 -2.40
C LEU A 9 -16.90 4.05 -3.66
N VAL A 10 -16.38 2.85 -3.48
CA VAL A 10 -16.08 1.98 -4.61
C VAL A 10 -17.35 1.63 -5.35
N ALA A 11 -18.42 1.35 -4.61
CA ALA A 11 -19.70 1.02 -5.24
C ALA A 11 -20.18 2.18 -6.09
N ASP A 12 -20.06 3.38 -5.55
CA ASP A 12 -20.49 4.57 -6.27
C ASP A 12 -19.67 4.79 -7.53
N LYS A 13 -18.37 4.68 -7.40
CA LYS A 13 -17.48 4.90 -8.55
C LYS A 13 -17.66 3.84 -9.62
N GLY A 14 -17.93 2.63 -9.22
CA GLY A 14 -18.04 1.53 -10.16
C GLY A 14 -19.45 1.26 -10.64
N GLY A 15 -20.44 1.98 -10.14
CA GLY A 15 -21.81 1.74 -10.52
C GLY A 15 -22.28 0.35 -10.13
N MET A 16 -21.87 -0.11 -8.95
CA MET A 16 -22.20 -1.46 -8.53
C MET A 16 -22.83 -1.45 -7.15
N ALA A 17 -23.45 -2.57 -6.79
CA ALA A 17 -24.06 -2.69 -5.49
C ALA A 17 -22.98 -2.79 -4.43
N LYS A 18 -23.32 -2.41 -3.20
CA LYS A 18 -22.35 -2.45 -2.12
C LYS A 18 -21.80 -3.85 -1.88
N ALA A 19 -22.64 -4.87 -2.01
CA ALA A 19 -22.16 -6.23 -1.82
C ALA A 19 -21.11 -6.59 -2.85
N GLU A 20 -21.32 -6.18 -4.08
CA GLU A 20 -20.34 -6.41 -5.12
C GLU A 20 -19.05 -5.64 -4.86
N ALA A 21 -19.20 -4.39 -4.46
CA ALA A 21 -18.05 -3.56 -4.18
C ALA A 21 -17.23 -4.15 -3.04
N GLY A 22 -17.90 -4.69 -2.03
CA GLY A 22 -17.19 -5.32 -0.92
C GLY A 22 -16.37 -6.50 -1.38
N ARG A 23 -16.96 -7.32 -2.27
CA ARG A 23 -16.24 -8.45 -2.81
C ARG A 23 -15.06 -8.00 -3.67
N ALA A 24 -15.28 -6.93 -4.43
CA ALA A 24 -14.21 -6.40 -5.28
C ALA A 24 -13.03 -5.90 -4.44
N VAL A 25 -13.33 -5.20 -3.36
CA VAL A 25 -12.26 -4.71 -2.47
C VAL A 25 -11.51 -5.88 -1.86
N GLU A 26 -12.24 -6.90 -1.39
CA GLU A 26 -11.59 -8.06 -0.81
C GLU A 26 -10.75 -8.79 -1.85
N ALA A 27 -11.26 -8.92 -3.06
CA ALA A 27 -10.53 -9.61 -4.11
C ALA A 27 -9.27 -8.84 -4.47
N PHE A 28 -9.35 -7.53 -4.51
CA PHE A 28 -8.20 -6.71 -4.81
C PHE A 28 -7.12 -6.88 -3.75
N CYS A 29 -7.52 -6.81 -2.50
CA CYS A 29 -6.56 -6.96 -1.41
C CYS A 29 -5.95 -8.35 -1.43
N GLY A 30 -6.76 -9.37 -1.68
CA GLY A 30 -6.25 -10.72 -1.75
C GLY A 30 -5.28 -10.92 -2.89
N ALA A 31 -5.58 -10.32 -4.03
CA ALA A 31 -4.70 -10.45 -5.18
C ALA A 31 -3.35 -9.77 -4.95
N VAL A 32 -3.38 -8.59 -4.32
CA VAL A 32 -2.13 -7.91 -4.00
C VAL A 32 -1.33 -8.75 -3.01
N ALA A 33 -2.01 -9.30 -2.00
CA ALA A 33 -1.31 -10.11 -1.02
C ALA A 33 -0.68 -11.35 -1.67
N GLU A 34 -1.39 -11.97 -2.59
CA GLU A 34 -0.86 -13.15 -3.26
C GLU A 34 0.36 -12.79 -4.12
N ALA A 35 0.27 -11.69 -4.86
CA ALA A 35 1.40 -11.27 -5.69
C ALA A 35 2.62 -10.94 -4.83
N MET A 36 2.38 -10.24 -3.72
CA MET A 36 3.49 -9.91 -2.83
C MET A 36 4.10 -11.15 -2.23
N GLY A 37 3.26 -12.14 -1.91
CA GLY A 37 3.77 -13.39 -1.37
C GLY A 37 4.67 -14.13 -2.34
N LYS A 38 4.44 -13.94 -3.65
CA LYS A 38 5.28 -14.55 -4.66
C LYS A 38 6.47 -13.67 -5.02
N GLY A 39 6.59 -12.52 -4.45
CA GLY A 39 7.67 -11.60 -4.77
C GLY A 39 7.47 -10.85 -6.07
N GLU A 40 6.25 -10.83 -6.58
CA GLU A 40 5.98 -10.17 -7.84
C GLU A 40 5.47 -8.77 -7.60
N SER A 41 5.90 -7.82 -8.40
CA SER A 41 5.40 -6.46 -8.25
C SER A 41 4.09 -6.32 -8.99
N VAL A 42 3.25 -5.40 -8.51
CA VAL A 42 1.97 -5.10 -9.14
C VAL A 42 2.04 -3.63 -9.54
N ARG A 43 1.85 -3.37 -10.81
CA ARG A 43 1.95 -2.01 -11.29
C ARG A 43 0.62 -1.57 -11.87
N LEU A 44 0.07 -0.51 -11.32
CA LEU A 44 -1.22 0.02 -11.76
C LEU A 44 -0.98 1.42 -12.32
N PRO A 45 -0.91 1.54 -13.63
CA PRO A 45 -0.54 2.84 -14.25
C PRO A 45 -1.44 3.96 -13.76
N GLY A 46 -0.82 5.06 -13.41
CA GLY A 46 -1.56 6.21 -12.92
C GLY A 46 -1.87 6.16 -11.45
N PHE A 47 -1.98 4.98 -10.87
CA PHE A 47 -2.31 4.84 -9.46
C PHE A 47 -1.06 4.61 -8.63
N GLY A 48 -0.28 3.62 -8.97
CA GLY A 48 0.92 3.33 -8.21
C GLY A 48 1.36 1.90 -8.40
N GLY A 49 2.33 1.51 -7.61
CA GLY A 49 2.85 0.16 -7.69
C GLY A 49 3.17 -0.41 -6.33
N PHE A 50 3.00 -1.70 -6.22
CA PHE A 50 3.34 -2.43 -5.01
C PHE A 50 4.55 -3.29 -5.30
N GLU A 51 5.53 -3.27 -4.43
CA GLU A 51 6.74 -4.05 -4.59
C GLU A 51 7.12 -4.72 -3.31
N VAL A 52 7.84 -5.81 -3.44
CA VAL A 52 8.38 -6.47 -2.27
C VAL A 52 9.83 -6.01 -2.12
N GLN A 53 10.17 -5.53 -0.93
CA GLN A 53 11.54 -5.20 -0.62
C GLN A 53 12.06 -6.25 0.32
N GLU A 54 13.24 -6.75 0.03
CA GLU A 54 13.84 -7.71 0.93
C GLU A 54 14.84 -7.00 1.80
N ARG A 55 14.75 -7.24 3.09
CA ARG A 55 15.66 -6.66 4.03
C ARG A 55 16.48 -7.77 4.61
N GLY A 56 17.78 -7.68 4.45
CA GLY A 56 18.65 -8.70 4.97
C GLY A 56 18.73 -8.66 6.48
N GLU A 57 19.34 -9.70 7.00
CA GLU A 57 19.62 -9.77 8.41
C GLU A 57 20.52 -8.63 8.80
N ARG A 58 20.30 -8.04 9.95
CA ARG A 58 21.13 -6.95 10.38
C ARG A 58 21.20 -6.91 11.89
N GLN A 59 22.17 -6.16 12.38
CA GLN A 59 22.35 -6.01 13.80
C GLN A 59 21.51 -4.86 14.32
N GLY A 60 20.94 -5.06 15.48
CA GLY A 60 20.17 -4.03 16.13
C GLY A 60 20.51 -4.03 17.61
N ARG A 61 19.73 -3.30 18.36
CA ARG A 61 19.95 -3.22 19.78
C ARG A 61 18.62 -3.26 20.51
N ASP A 62 18.58 -4.07 21.54
CA ASP A 62 17.37 -4.18 22.35
C ASP A 62 17.31 -2.91 23.21
N LEU A 63 16.28 -2.13 23.04
CA LEU A 63 16.16 -0.87 23.74
C LEU A 63 15.99 -1.05 25.23
N ARG A 64 15.49 -2.19 25.66
CA ARG A 64 15.30 -2.39 27.07
C ARG A 64 16.57 -2.79 27.78
N THR A 65 17.37 -3.63 27.18
CA THR A 65 18.56 -4.14 27.83
C THR A 65 19.84 -3.53 27.30
N GLY A 66 19.78 -2.91 26.13
CA GLY A 66 20.97 -2.36 25.51
C GLY A 66 21.82 -3.41 24.84
N GLU A 67 21.38 -4.64 24.79
CA GLU A 67 22.18 -5.71 24.21
C GLU A 67 22.03 -5.74 22.70
N ALA A 68 23.08 -6.14 22.03
CA ALA A 68 23.01 -6.31 20.58
C ALA A 68 22.15 -7.51 20.26
N ILE A 69 21.29 -7.37 19.27
CA ILE A 69 20.46 -8.45 18.81
C ILE A 69 20.56 -8.51 17.31
N THR A 70 20.19 -9.65 16.76
CA THR A 70 20.20 -9.85 15.33
C THR A 70 18.76 -9.73 14.82
N ILE A 71 18.54 -8.80 13.91
CA ILE A 71 17.23 -8.63 13.31
C ILE A 71 17.17 -9.51 12.08
N ALA A 72 16.25 -10.47 12.11
CA ALA A 72 16.18 -11.45 11.04
C ALA A 72 15.82 -10.82 9.72
N ALA A 73 16.23 -11.46 8.64
CA ALA A 73 15.84 -11.03 7.31
C ALA A 73 14.32 -11.08 7.19
N ALA A 74 13.78 -10.13 6.47
CA ALA A 74 12.34 -10.02 6.32
C ALA A 74 12.01 -9.39 4.98
N ARG A 75 10.78 -9.58 4.56
CA ARG A 75 10.28 -8.97 3.33
C ARG A 75 9.22 -7.95 3.73
N ALA A 76 9.23 -6.85 3.04
CA ALA A 76 8.30 -5.76 3.33
C ALA A 76 7.61 -5.33 2.05
N VAL A 77 6.41 -4.80 2.18
CA VAL A 77 5.68 -4.28 1.04
C VAL A 77 5.94 -2.80 0.94
N LYS A 78 6.26 -2.35 -0.25
CA LYS A 78 6.45 -0.93 -0.49
C LYS A 78 5.45 -0.48 -1.55
N PHE A 79 4.78 0.62 -1.29
CA PHE A 79 3.85 1.21 -2.24
C PHE A 79 4.40 2.54 -2.72
N SER A 80 4.43 2.72 -4.04
CA SER A 80 4.86 3.99 -4.64
C SER A 80 3.69 4.60 -5.36
N ALA A 81 3.33 5.81 -5.00
CA ALA A 81 2.18 6.48 -5.60
C ALA A 81 2.50 6.90 -7.02
N GLY A 82 1.51 6.75 -7.89
CA GLY A 82 1.65 7.21 -9.26
C GLY A 82 1.28 8.66 -9.41
N ALA A 83 1.47 9.18 -10.61
CA ALA A 83 1.27 10.61 -10.86
C ALA A 83 -0.16 11.03 -10.59
N ARG A 84 -1.13 10.25 -11.06
CA ARG A 84 -2.51 10.64 -10.87
C ARG A 84 -2.93 10.65 -9.43
N LEU A 85 -2.44 9.68 -8.67
CA LEU A 85 -2.77 9.64 -7.27
C LEU A 85 -2.16 10.83 -6.54
N LYS A 86 -0.94 11.19 -6.90
CA LYS A 86 -0.29 12.35 -6.30
C LYS A 86 -1.05 13.62 -6.61
N GLU A 87 -1.52 13.74 -7.84
CA GLU A 87 -2.31 14.90 -8.22
C GLU A 87 -3.60 14.99 -7.44
N ALA A 88 -4.25 13.85 -7.24
CA ALA A 88 -5.49 13.85 -6.52
C ALA A 88 -5.29 14.31 -5.08
N VAL A 89 -4.18 13.92 -4.50
CA VAL A 89 -3.89 14.28 -3.12
C VAL A 89 -3.55 15.76 -3.01
N ASN A 90 -2.80 16.28 -3.95
CA ASN A 90 -2.39 17.67 -3.89
C ASN A 90 -3.39 18.63 -4.48
N GLY A 91 -4.41 18.13 -5.09
CA GLY A 91 -5.38 18.95 -5.74
C GLY A 91 -4.68 19.55 -6.86
N LYS A 92 -4.88 20.65 -7.21
CA LYS A 92 -4.29 21.08 -8.26
C LYS A 92 -3.26 21.87 -7.88
N ALA A 93 -3.07 21.98 -6.95
CA ALA A 93 -2.30 22.72 -6.55
C ALA A 93 -1.23 22.80 -6.26
N GLU A 94 -0.96 23.11 -6.05
CA GLU A 94 -0.17 23.48 -5.65
C GLU A 94 0.59 22.99 -4.93
N GLY A 95 0.80 22.59 -4.84
CA GLY A 95 1.52 22.23 -4.09
C GLY A 95 2.10 21.53 -3.40
N ALA A 96 1.89 21.11 -3.23
CA ALA A 96 2.24 20.53 -2.47
C ALA A 96 2.91 19.83 -1.90
N VAL A 97 3.17 19.62 -1.71
CA VAL A 97 3.80 19.17 -0.98
C VAL A 97 3.84 18.00 -0.55
N GLY A 98 3.84 17.77 -0.02
CA GLY A 98 3.90 16.70 0.56
C GLY A 98 3.98 15.62 0.09
N ALA A 99 3.74 15.58 -0.41
CA ALA A 99 3.69 14.58 -0.94
C ALA A 99 4.53 13.69 -0.74
N GLU A 100 5.11 13.73 -0.67
CA GLU A 100 5.84 12.90 -0.65
C GLU A 100 5.78 11.97 -0.07
N ALA A 101 5.56 11.89 0.24
CA ALA A 101 5.39 11.08 0.86
C ALA A 101 5.45 9.98 0.55
N ALA A 102 5.44 9.74 0.37
CA ALA A 102 5.35 8.70 0.25
C ALA A 102 5.82 7.90 0.24
#